data_e73919dfa24cf5a0472dafad3c8cf9ca
#
_entry.id   e73919dfa24cf5a0472dafad3c8cf9ca
#
_cell.length_a   1.000
_cell.length_b   1.000
_cell.length_c   1.000
_cell.angle_alpha   90.00
_cell.angle_beta   90.00
_cell.angle_gamma   90.00
#
_symmetry.space_group_name_H-M   'P 1'
#
loop_
_entity.id
_entity.type
_entity.pdbx_description
1 polymer ?
#
loop_
_entity_poly.entity_id
_entity_poly.type
_entity_poly.pdbx_seq_one_letter_code
_entity_poly.pdbx_strand_id
1 'polypeptide(L)'
;MYKLVNILKGVLKEVQQFSIGNSIIFGVEHSSKSDAEAVVDYVKKHYSPEDKVVFMGEGGDDNSKYMAGSEQEMIYDELSSYFENLVNDSWDGSDLNVMNDQSTLYKMQKEKTGLSHSKILAANWASMVSQNILQGQSIADFDPQDYLSPEGIQFLKVSAKEANLPLSDNLYKPTEEDFDTLYRLCFPADNGDKYTKVAKVADAFNESRDENLLTKLKQYESRGYKVIATAGEGHIDLVKAMLKK
;
A
#
# COMPACT_ATOMS: atom_id res chain seq x y z
N MET A 1 18.07 -18.35 -36.71
CA MET A 1 17.56 -19.02 -35.49
C MET A 1 17.79 -18.20 -34.21
N TYR A 2 18.81 -17.35 -34.10
CA TYR A 2 19.07 -16.51 -32.90
C TYR A 2 18.13 -15.32 -32.71
N LYS A 3 17.43 -14.81 -33.75
CA LYS A 3 16.51 -13.67 -33.63
C LYS A 3 15.13 -14.04 -33.03
N LEU A 4 14.68 -15.29 -33.13
CA LEU A 4 13.39 -15.73 -32.58
C LEU A 4 13.46 -15.99 -31.07
N VAL A 5 14.63 -16.41 -30.57
CA VAL A 5 14.83 -16.68 -29.14
C VAL A 5 14.85 -15.39 -28.30
N ASN A 6 15.32 -14.27 -28.89
CA ASN A 6 15.31 -12.98 -28.20
C ASN A 6 13.95 -12.28 -28.24
N ILE A 7 13.07 -12.61 -29.18
CA ILE A 7 11.69 -12.09 -29.22
C ILE A 7 10.83 -12.81 -28.17
N LEU A 8 11.08 -14.10 -27.92
CA LEU A 8 10.36 -14.85 -26.89
C LEU A 8 10.85 -14.54 -25.46
N LYS A 9 12.08 -14.06 -25.27
CA LYS A 9 12.58 -13.58 -23.98
C LYS A 9 12.07 -12.18 -23.59
N GLY A 10 11.52 -11.42 -24.52
CA GLY A 10 10.90 -10.11 -24.29
C GLY A 10 9.41 -10.17 -23.95
N VAL A 11 8.81 -11.34 -23.87
CA VAL A 11 7.33 -11.51 -23.73
C VAL A 11 6.90 -12.08 -22.37
N LEU A 12 7.85 -12.53 -21.56
CA LEU A 12 7.53 -12.92 -20.16
C LEU A 12 8.44 -12.10 -19.24
N LYS A 13 7.97 -10.94 -18.81
CA LYS A 13 8.49 -10.28 -17.63
C LYS A 13 8.29 -11.29 -16.48
N GLU A 14 9.38 -11.89 -15.99
CA GLU A 14 9.27 -12.75 -14.82
C GLU A 14 8.81 -11.88 -13.65
N VAL A 15 7.64 -12.20 -13.11
CA VAL A 15 7.14 -11.55 -11.89
C VAL A 15 8.19 -11.76 -10.80
N GLN A 16 8.64 -10.68 -10.18
CA GLN A 16 9.56 -10.77 -9.07
C GLN A 16 8.93 -11.58 -7.94
N GLN A 17 9.68 -12.54 -7.39
CA GLN A 17 9.16 -13.34 -6.29
C GLN A 17 10.19 -13.50 -5.19
N PHE A 18 9.71 -13.66 -3.97
CA PHE A 18 10.54 -13.85 -2.80
C PHE A 18 9.87 -14.79 -1.81
N SER A 19 10.58 -15.87 -1.43
CA SER A 19 10.06 -16.89 -0.50
C SER A 19 10.58 -16.64 0.92
N ILE A 20 9.68 -16.78 1.91
CA ILE A 20 9.97 -16.70 3.34
C ILE A 20 9.29 -17.90 3.99
N GLY A 21 10.06 -18.83 4.57
CA GLY A 21 9.48 -20.03 5.16
C GLY A 21 8.64 -20.82 4.15
N ASN A 22 7.35 -20.98 4.45
CA ASN A 22 6.37 -21.63 3.58
C ASN A 22 5.54 -20.64 2.77
N SER A 23 5.93 -19.37 2.77
CA SER A 23 5.20 -18.27 2.15
C SER A 23 5.95 -17.70 0.97
N ILE A 24 5.22 -17.05 0.08
CA ILE A 24 5.77 -16.39 -1.09
C ILE A 24 5.14 -15.01 -1.26
N ILE A 25 5.96 -14.03 -1.61
CA ILE A 25 5.54 -12.68 -1.95
C ILE A 25 5.88 -12.43 -3.42
N PHE A 26 4.92 -11.98 -4.19
CA PHE A 26 5.08 -11.59 -5.58
C PHE A 26 5.08 -10.07 -5.71
N GLY A 27 6.05 -9.53 -6.43
CA GLY A 27 6.06 -8.13 -6.87
C GLY A 27 5.26 -8.03 -8.16
N VAL A 28 4.14 -7.34 -8.12
CA VAL A 28 3.24 -7.18 -9.26
C VAL A 28 3.14 -5.72 -9.67
N GLU A 29 2.91 -5.48 -10.96
CA GLU A 29 2.56 -4.18 -11.46
C GLU A 29 1.04 -4.01 -11.38
N HIS A 30 0.60 -2.89 -10.77
CA HIS A 30 -0.83 -2.63 -10.60
C HIS A 30 -1.58 -2.65 -11.94
N SER A 31 -2.74 -3.33 -11.93
CA SER A 31 -3.59 -3.55 -13.10
C SER A 31 -2.93 -4.38 -14.23
N SER A 32 -1.83 -5.07 -13.95
CA SER A 32 -1.17 -5.96 -14.91
C SER A 32 -1.84 -7.32 -14.96
N LYS A 33 -2.61 -7.58 -16.01
CA LYS A 33 -3.21 -8.89 -16.25
C LYS A 33 -2.16 -9.99 -16.43
N SER A 34 -1.05 -9.70 -17.10
CA SER A 34 0.03 -10.66 -17.32
C SER A 34 0.71 -11.09 -16.01
N ASP A 35 0.86 -10.15 -15.06
CA ASP A 35 1.42 -10.46 -13.75
C ASP A 35 0.44 -11.32 -12.94
N ALA A 36 -0.85 -11.00 -12.99
CA ALA A 36 -1.88 -11.81 -12.35
C ALA A 36 -1.89 -13.27 -12.87
N GLU A 37 -1.86 -13.45 -14.20
CA GLU A 37 -1.79 -14.76 -14.83
C GLU A 37 -0.52 -15.52 -14.40
N ALA A 38 0.65 -14.85 -14.37
CA ALA A 38 1.91 -15.46 -13.97
C ALA A 38 1.91 -15.93 -12.51
N VAL A 39 1.32 -15.13 -11.59
CA VAL A 39 1.14 -15.51 -10.18
C VAL A 39 0.25 -16.74 -10.06
N VAL A 40 -0.89 -16.74 -10.72
CA VAL A 40 -1.85 -17.86 -10.70
C VAL A 40 -1.22 -19.15 -11.24
N ASP A 41 -0.52 -19.07 -12.37
CA ASP A 41 0.17 -20.22 -12.98
C ASP A 41 1.25 -20.77 -12.06
N TYR A 42 2.04 -19.89 -11.43
CA TYR A 42 3.04 -20.32 -10.46
C TYR A 42 2.38 -21.05 -9.28
N VAL A 43 1.33 -20.47 -8.72
CA VAL A 43 0.63 -21.04 -7.56
C VAL A 43 0.03 -22.41 -7.90
N LYS A 44 -0.72 -22.52 -8.99
CA LYS A 44 -1.34 -23.78 -9.42
C LYS A 44 -0.31 -24.88 -9.71
N LYS A 45 0.92 -24.49 -10.06
CA LYS A 45 2.03 -25.44 -10.30
C LYS A 45 2.71 -25.93 -9.03
N HIS A 46 2.75 -25.13 -7.95
CA HIS A 46 3.57 -25.40 -6.76
C HIS A 46 2.77 -25.68 -5.50
N TYR A 47 1.46 -25.48 -5.52
CA TYR A 47 0.56 -25.66 -4.39
C TYR A 47 -0.54 -26.65 -4.74
N SER A 48 -0.96 -27.45 -3.76
CA SER A 48 -2.08 -28.39 -3.89
C SER A 48 -3.41 -27.70 -3.53
N PRO A 49 -4.54 -28.06 -4.19
CA PRO A 49 -5.86 -27.53 -3.85
C PRO A 49 -6.25 -27.69 -2.38
N GLU A 50 -5.73 -28.73 -1.71
CA GLU A 50 -6.00 -29.04 -0.30
C GLU A 50 -5.11 -28.26 0.67
N ASP A 51 -4.12 -27.50 0.17
CA ASP A 51 -3.27 -26.68 1.03
C ASP A 51 -4.09 -25.63 1.78
N LYS A 52 -3.74 -25.41 3.03
CA LYS A 52 -4.27 -24.27 3.80
C LYS A 52 -3.56 -22.99 3.36
N VAL A 53 -4.23 -22.20 2.58
CA VAL A 53 -3.65 -21.00 1.96
C VAL A 53 -4.36 -19.74 2.41
N VAL A 54 -3.58 -18.69 2.65
CA VAL A 54 -4.05 -17.32 2.74
C VAL A 54 -3.54 -16.56 1.53
N PHE A 55 -4.43 -15.90 0.80
CA PHE A 55 -4.07 -14.87 -0.15
C PHE A 55 -4.11 -13.52 0.54
N MET A 56 -3.01 -12.76 0.46
CA MET A 56 -2.90 -11.41 1.02
C MET A 56 -2.57 -10.43 -0.10
N GLY A 57 -3.54 -9.63 -0.47
CA GLY A 57 -3.33 -8.54 -1.45
C GLY A 57 -2.88 -7.24 -0.79
N GLU A 58 -2.26 -6.38 -1.59
CA GLU A 58 -2.03 -4.98 -1.27
C GLU A 58 -3.33 -4.21 -1.53
N GLY A 59 -3.85 -3.54 -0.52
CA GLY A 59 -5.10 -2.80 -0.65
C GLY A 59 -6.33 -3.71 -0.76
N GLY A 60 -7.19 -3.57 0.16
CA GLY A 60 -8.51 -4.19 0.23
C GLY A 60 -9.29 -3.46 1.30
N ASP A 61 -10.61 -3.51 1.23
CA ASP A 61 -11.45 -3.02 2.32
C ASP A 61 -11.39 -3.97 3.53
N ASP A 62 -12.08 -3.62 4.62
CA ASP A 62 -12.17 -4.43 5.84
C ASP A 62 -12.66 -5.87 5.59
N ASN A 63 -13.23 -6.15 4.43
CA ASN A 63 -13.69 -7.46 4.00
C ASN A 63 -12.76 -8.11 2.96
N SER A 64 -11.56 -7.55 2.78
CA SER A 64 -10.59 -7.97 1.76
C SER A 64 -11.17 -7.99 0.34
N LYS A 65 -12.00 -7.01 0.04
CA LYS A 65 -12.51 -6.78 -1.32
C LYS A 65 -11.53 -5.90 -2.08
N TYR A 66 -11.06 -6.42 -3.18
CA TYR A 66 -10.15 -5.69 -4.06
C TYR A 66 -10.90 -4.81 -5.05
N MET A 67 -10.22 -3.79 -5.55
CA MET A 67 -10.78 -2.92 -6.57
C MET A 67 -11.14 -3.72 -7.83
N ALA A 68 -12.33 -3.50 -8.36
CA ALA A 68 -12.83 -4.19 -9.54
C ALA A 68 -11.87 -4.01 -10.74
N GLY A 69 -11.47 -5.12 -11.35
CA GLY A 69 -10.52 -5.17 -12.45
C GLY A 69 -9.06 -5.04 -12.05
N SER A 70 -8.75 -4.99 -10.75
CA SER A 70 -7.35 -5.03 -10.28
C SER A 70 -6.73 -6.40 -10.49
N GLU A 71 -5.39 -6.45 -10.58
CA GLU A 71 -4.65 -7.70 -10.64
C GLU A 71 -4.93 -8.59 -9.42
N GLN A 72 -5.19 -8.00 -8.28
CA GLN A 72 -5.46 -8.71 -7.02
C GLN A 72 -6.83 -9.37 -7.02
N GLU A 73 -7.85 -8.70 -7.55
CA GLU A 73 -9.16 -9.33 -7.76
C GLU A 73 -9.03 -10.51 -8.72
N MET A 74 -8.34 -10.34 -9.85
CA MET A 74 -8.13 -11.43 -10.82
C MET A 74 -7.41 -12.63 -10.19
N ILE A 75 -6.34 -12.39 -9.40
CA ILE A 75 -5.62 -13.45 -8.71
C ILE A 75 -6.53 -14.14 -7.69
N TYR A 76 -7.23 -13.36 -6.87
CA TYR A 76 -8.12 -13.91 -5.84
C TYR A 76 -9.22 -14.78 -6.43
N ASP A 77 -9.89 -14.33 -7.49
CA ASP A 77 -10.97 -15.07 -8.14
C ASP A 77 -10.50 -16.44 -8.68
N GLU A 78 -9.33 -16.43 -9.32
CA GLU A 78 -8.73 -17.67 -9.83
C GLU A 78 -8.29 -18.62 -8.71
N LEU A 79 -7.67 -18.09 -7.65
CA LEU A 79 -7.22 -18.90 -6.52
C LEU A 79 -8.39 -19.39 -5.66
N SER A 80 -9.45 -18.61 -5.53
CA SER A 80 -10.67 -19.04 -4.82
C SER A 80 -11.39 -20.19 -5.49
N SER A 81 -11.24 -20.31 -6.81
CA SER A 81 -11.75 -21.43 -7.58
C SER A 81 -10.84 -22.67 -7.53
N TYR A 82 -9.57 -22.50 -7.18
CA TYR A 82 -8.57 -23.57 -7.14
C TYR A 82 -8.44 -24.22 -5.76
N PHE A 83 -8.40 -23.41 -4.68
CA PHE A 83 -8.23 -23.94 -3.32
C PHE A 83 -9.57 -24.22 -2.66
N GLU A 84 -9.67 -25.37 -1.97
CA GLU A 84 -10.88 -25.75 -1.21
C GLU A 84 -11.15 -24.79 -0.03
N ASN A 85 -10.08 -24.26 0.58
CA ASN A 85 -10.13 -23.44 1.79
C ASN A 85 -9.18 -22.25 1.69
N LEU A 86 -9.45 -21.31 0.78
CA LEU A 86 -8.71 -20.07 0.68
C LEU A 86 -9.21 -19.06 1.71
N VAL A 87 -8.31 -18.52 2.51
CA VAL A 87 -8.56 -17.34 3.34
C VAL A 87 -8.12 -16.11 2.55
N ASN A 88 -8.94 -15.07 2.53
CA ASN A 88 -8.60 -13.78 1.94
C ASN A 88 -8.30 -12.78 3.05
N ASP A 89 -7.20 -12.03 2.92
CA ASP A 89 -6.83 -10.94 3.82
C ASP A 89 -6.11 -9.84 3.02
N SER A 90 -6.03 -8.66 3.59
CA SER A 90 -5.22 -7.56 3.08
C SER A 90 -4.09 -7.26 4.05
N TRP A 91 -2.88 -7.07 3.55
CA TRP A 91 -1.76 -6.70 4.41
C TRP A 91 -1.55 -5.21 4.49
N ASP A 92 -1.97 -4.48 3.49
CA ASP A 92 -1.68 -3.06 3.40
C ASP A 92 -2.37 -2.30 4.53
N GLY A 93 -3.57 -2.71 4.93
CA GLY A 93 -4.30 -2.01 5.98
C GLY A 93 -4.34 -0.50 5.72
N SER A 94 -4.14 -0.12 4.48
CA SER A 94 -4.06 1.25 4.01
C SER A 94 -5.41 1.93 4.05
N ASP A 95 -6.21 1.48 4.96
CA ASP A 95 -7.28 2.28 5.45
C ASP A 95 -6.73 3.59 6.03
N LEU A 96 -6.14 4.39 5.14
CA LEU A 96 -6.11 5.84 5.32
C LEU A 96 -7.53 6.38 5.59
N ASN A 97 -8.52 5.58 5.24
CA ASN A 97 -9.90 5.71 5.60
C ASN A 97 -10.15 5.43 7.07
N VAL A 98 -9.24 4.75 7.75
CA VAL A 98 -9.47 4.41 9.13
C VAL A 98 -9.04 5.56 10.00
N MET A 99 -10.00 6.33 10.31
CA MET A 99 -10.03 7.11 11.53
C MET A 99 -9.96 6.21 12.78
N ASN A 100 -9.58 4.95 12.60
CA ASN A 100 -9.48 3.96 13.66
C ASN A 100 -8.09 4.03 14.28
N ASP A 101 -7.98 4.74 15.37
CA ASP A 101 -6.79 4.80 16.23
C ASP A 101 -6.38 3.44 16.81
N GLN A 102 -7.16 2.41 16.57
CA GLN A 102 -6.90 1.02 16.98
C GLN A 102 -6.16 0.21 15.93
N SER A 103 -6.05 0.68 14.68
CA SER A 103 -5.36 -0.07 13.64
C SER A 103 -3.88 -0.28 13.98
N THR A 104 -3.35 -1.45 13.65
CA THR A 104 -1.94 -1.79 13.88
C THR A 104 -1.03 -0.82 13.13
N LEU A 105 -1.37 -0.52 11.89
CA LEU A 105 -0.60 0.40 11.04
C LEU A 105 -0.51 1.80 11.66
N TYR A 106 -1.62 2.35 12.15
CA TYR A 106 -1.63 3.64 12.84
C TYR A 106 -0.71 3.64 14.08
N LYS A 107 -0.77 2.59 14.90
CA LYS A 107 0.09 2.47 16.08
C LYS A 107 1.57 2.46 15.70
N MET A 108 1.93 1.70 14.67
CA MET A 108 3.31 1.64 14.16
C MET A 108 3.77 3.02 13.61
N GLN A 109 2.94 3.70 12.84
CA GLN A 109 3.25 5.05 12.35
C GLN A 109 3.41 6.05 13.49
N LYS A 110 2.51 6.01 14.48
CA LYS A 110 2.60 6.87 15.67
C LYS A 110 3.90 6.64 16.44
N GLU A 111 4.30 5.39 16.62
CA GLU A 111 5.57 5.04 17.27
C GLU A 111 6.77 5.56 16.51
N LYS A 112 6.79 5.42 15.18
CA LYS A 112 7.90 5.88 14.33
C LYS A 112 8.00 7.40 14.20
N THR A 113 6.86 8.08 14.13
CA THR A 113 6.83 9.53 13.83
C THR A 113 6.61 10.42 15.06
N GLY A 114 6.03 9.89 16.12
CA GLY A 114 5.59 10.67 17.28
C GLY A 114 4.39 11.59 17.00
N LEU A 115 3.78 11.50 15.81
CA LEU A 115 2.68 12.36 15.39
C LEU A 115 1.34 11.88 15.94
N SER A 116 0.42 12.81 16.17
CA SER A 116 -0.98 12.50 16.48
C SER A 116 -1.72 12.00 15.23
N HIS A 117 -2.88 11.40 15.40
CA HIS A 117 -3.68 10.83 14.31
C HIS A 117 -3.96 11.84 13.17
N SER A 118 -4.45 13.05 13.52
CA SER A 118 -4.69 14.10 12.53
C SER A 118 -3.44 14.50 11.76
N LYS A 119 -2.30 14.54 12.44
CA LYS A 119 -1.02 14.87 11.82
C LYS A 119 -0.51 13.73 10.92
N ILE A 120 -0.73 12.47 11.28
CA ILE A 120 -0.42 11.32 10.43
C ILE A 120 -1.23 11.37 9.13
N LEU A 121 -2.55 11.60 9.22
CA LEU A 121 -3.40 11.75 8.03
C LEU A 121 -2.96 12.91 7.14
N ALA A 122 -2.71 14.08 7.73
CA ALA A 122 -2.25 15.24 7.00
C ALA A 122 -0.88 15.02 6.34
N ALA A 123 0.04 14.34 7.04
CA ALA A 123 1.36 14.03 6.51
C ALA A 123 1.30 13.00 5.37
N ASN A 124 0.46 11.98 5.47
CA ASN A 124 0.26 11.01 4.41
C ASN A 124 -0.32 11.67 3.16
N TRP A 125 -1.34 12.52 3.33
CA TRP A 125 -1.90 13.28 2.22
C TRP A 125 -0.84 14.20 1.57
N ALA A 126 -0.11 14.97 2.36
CA ALA A 126 0.95 15.85 1.87
C ALA A 126 2.08 15.06 1.17
N SER A 127 2.37 13.84 1.63
CA SER A 127 3.34 12.93 1.01
C SER A 127 2.92 12.51 -0.40
N MET A 128 1.67 12.11 -0.57
CA MET A 128 1.14 11.72 -1.89
C MET A 128 1.15 12.88 -2.88
N VAL A 129 0.72 14.06 -2.44
CA VAL A 129 0.80 15.29 -3.25
C VAL A 129 2.25 15.60 -3.64
N SER A 130 3.18 15.47 -2.70
CA SER A 130 4.61 15.73 -2.97
C SER A 130 5.19 14.75 -3.99
N GLN A 131 4.84 13.48 -3.93
CA GLN A 131 5.29 12.49 -4.91
C GLN A 131 4.79 12.82 -6.32
N ASN A 132 3.54 13.23 -6.46
CA ASN A 132 2.99 13.65 -7.76
C ASN A 132 3.69 14.89 -8.31
N ILE A 133 3.97 15.89 -7.47
CA ILE A 133 4.72 17.08 -7.88
C ILE A 133 6.14 16.71 -8.32
N LEU A 134 6.83 15.84 -7.60
CA LEU A 134 8.19 15.38 -7.94
C LEU A 134 8.22 14.59 -9.26
N GLN A 135 7.10 13.95 -9.63
CA GLN A 135 6.91 13.28 -10.91
C GLN A 135 6.50 14.23 -12.04
N GLY A 136 6.44 15.54 -11.77
CA GLY A 136 6.11 16.57 -12.77
C GLY A 136 4.60 16.75 -13.00
N GLN A 137 3.76 16.17 -12.15
CA GLN A 137 2.31 16.38 -12.20
C GLN A 137 1.92 17.68 -11.51
N SER A 138 0.83 18.29 -11.96
CA SER A 138 0.25 19.44 -11.27
C SER A 138 -0.50 19.00 -10.02
N ILE A 139 -0.42 19.78 -8.95
CA ILE A 139 -1.24 19.57 -7.76
C ILE A 139 -2.75 19.57 -8.08
N ALA A 140 -3.15 20.29 -9.13
CA ALA A 140 -4.54 20.35 -9.59
C ALA A 140 -5.04 19.05 -10.24
N ASP A 141 -4.12 18.18 -10.67
CA ASP A 141 -4.43 16.88 -11.29
C ASP A 141 -4.51 15.75 -10.26
N PHE A 142 -4.20 16.05 -8.99
CA PHE A 142 -4.28 15.06 -7.92
C PHE A 142 -5.74 14.88 -7.47
N ASP A 143 -6.24 13.65 -7.56
CA ASP A 143 -7.54 13.27 -7.00
C ASP A 143 -7.37 12.57 -5.65
N PRO A 144 -7.69 13.24 -4.54
CA PRO A 144 -7.57 12.63 -3.22
C PRO A 144 -8.62 11.56 -2.92
N GLN A 145 -9.66 11.39 -3.76
CA GLN A 145 -10.70 10.38 -3.54
C GLN A 145 -10.15 8.95 -3.56
N ASP A 146 -9.06 8.74 -4.30
CA ASP A 146 -8.37 7.44 -4.35
C ASP A 146 -7.66 7.11 -3.03
N TYR A 147 -7.47 8.10 -2.14
CA TYR A 147 -6.61 7.98 -0.97
C TYR A 147 -7.26 8.40 0.35
N LEU A 148 -8.35 9.16 0.32
CA LEU A 148 -9.06 9.64 1.50
C LEU A 148 -10.55 9.50 1.35
N SER A 149 -11.18 8.86 2.35
CA SER A 149 -12.64 8.85 2.43
C SER A 149 -13.20 10.25 2.71
N PRO A 150 -14.49 10.48 2.43
CA PRO A 150 -15.17 11.71 2.83
C PRO A 150 -15.01 12.03 4.32
N GLU A 151 -14.98 11.02 5.18
CA GLU A 151 -14.77 11.14 6.63
C GLU A 151 -13.35 11.60 6.95
N GLY A 152 -12.34 11.04 6.26
CA GLY A 152 -10.94 11.47 6.38
C GLY A 152 -10.75 12.94 5.99
N ILE A 153 -11.36 13.36 4.90
CA ILE A 153 -11.38 14.78 4.46
C ILE A 153 -12.04 15.67 5.51
N GLN A 154 -13.20 15.26 6.04
CA GLN A 154 -13.89 16.03 7.07
C GLN A 154 -13.05 16.15 8.35
N PHE A 155 -12.35 15.09 8.71
CA PHE A 155 -11.45 15.11 9.88
C PHE A 155 -10.27 16.07 9.68
N LEU A 156 -9.65 16.10 8.51
CA LEU A 156 -8.60 17.06 8.18
C LEU A 156 -9.10 18.51 8.28
N LYS A 157 -10.31 18.78 7.79
CA LYS A 157 -10.94 20.12 7.90
C LYS A 157 -11.16 20.54 9.35
N VAL A 158 -11.67 19.64 10.19
CA VAL A 158 -11.85 19.90 11.62
C VAL A 158 -10.50 20.19 12.28
N SER A 159 -9.49 19.38 12.02
CA SER A 159 -8.15 19.52 12.60
C SER A 159 -7.47 20.82 12.17
N ALA A 160 -7.59 21.23 10.91
CA ALA A 160 -7.08 22.50 10.42
C ALA A 160 -7.80 23.70 11.08
N LYS A 161 -9.12 23.62 11.21
CA LYS A 161 -9.93 24.65 11.89
C LYS A 161 -9.55 24.80 13.36
N GLU A 162 -9.35 23.71 14.09
CA GLU A 162 -8.90 23.74 15.48
C GLU A 162 -7.50 24.34 15.63
N ALA A 163 -6.65 24.17 14.62
CA ALA A 163 -5.33 24.78 14.55
C ALA A 163 -5.34 26.23 14.03
N ASN A 164 -6.50 26.81 13.72
CA ASN A 164 -6.68 28.13 13.07
C ASN A 164 -5.91 28.25 11.75
N LEU A 165 -5.85 27.18 10.97
CA LEU A 165 -5.23 27.13 9.66
C LEU A 165 -6.30 27.15 8.57
N PRO A 166 -6.14 27.98 7.50
CA PRO A 166 -7.06 28.00 6.39
C PRO A 166 -6.93 26.70 5.58
N LEU A 167 -8.05 26.05 5.26
CA LEU A 167 -8.11 24.91 4.39
C LEU A 167 -9.32 25.06 3.49
N SER A 168 -9.17 24.76 2.20
CA SER A 168 -10.25 24.91 1.24
C SER A 168 -11.44 23.98 1.55
N ASP A 169 -12.62 24.39 1.12
CA ASP A 169 -13.81 23.54 1.26
C ASP A 169 -13.75 22.32 0.33
N ASN A 170 -12.98 22.39 -0.74
CA ASN A 170 -12.88 21.35 -1.74
C ASN A 170 -11.45 20.78 -1.84
N LEU A 171 -11.12 19.85 -0.94
CA LEU A 171 -9.85 19.13 -0.99
C LEU A 171 -9.77 18.09 -2.14
N TYR A 172 -10.84 17.88 -2.89
CA TYR A 172 -10.80 17.08 -4.13
C TYR A 172 -10.11 17.81 -5.29
N LYS A 173 -9.88 19.12 -5.14
CA LYS A 173 -9.05 19.92 -6.04
C LYS A 173 -8.12 20.75 -5.19
N PRO A 174 -7.07 20.15 -4.63
CA PRO A 174 -6.20 20.81 -3.68
C PRO A 174 -5.39 21.93 -4.37
N THR A 175 -5.02 22.91 -3.57
CA THR A 175 -4.16 24.02 -3.95
C THR A 175 -2.80 23.93 -3.24
N GLU A 176 -1.81 24.71 -3.67
CA GLU A 176 -0.55 24.84 -2.93
C GLU A 176 -0.77 25.35 -1.52
N GLU A 177 -1.78 26.21 -1.31
CA GLU A 177 -2.12 26.72 0.02
C GLU A 177 -2.69 25.61 0.93
N ASP A 178 -3.48 24.70 0.38
CA ASP A 178 -3.95 23.52 1.10
C ASP A 178 -2.77 22.63 1.53
N PHE A 179 -1.83 22.41 0.61
CA PHE A 179 -0.61 21.66 0.92
C PHE A 179 0.19 22.32 2.05
N ASP A 180 0.40 23.65 1.98
CA ASP A 180 1.10 24.41 3.00
C ASP A 180 0.37 24.37 4.35
N THR A 181 -0.95 24.40 4.32
CA THR A 181 -1.79 24.29 5.52
C THR A 181 -1.62 22.93 6.19
N LEU A 182 -1.72 21.84 5.42
CA LEU A 182 -1.57 20.49 5.96
C LEU A 182 -0.12 20.21 6.41
N TYR A 183 0.86 20.78 5.72
CA TYR A 183 2.24 20.76 6.19
C TYR A 183 2.41 21.44 7.55
N ARG A 184 1.86 22.65 7.74
CA ARG A 184 1.91 23.37 9.01
C ARG A 184 1.16 22.66 10.13
N LEU A 185 0.09 21.97 9.81
CA LEU A 185 -0.61 21.13 10.79
C LEU A 185 0.30 20.03 11.35
N CYS A 186 1.14 19.44 10.49
CA CYS A 186 2.11 18.42 10.90
C CYS A 186 3.32 19.00 11.63
N PHE A 187 3.86 20.11 11.12
CA PHE A 187 5.14 20.69 11.49
C PHE A 187 5.04 22.20 11.81
N PRO A 188 4.31 22.59 12.85
CA PRO A 188 3.94 24.01 13.10
C PRO A 188 5.12 24.94 13.36
N ALA A 189 6.27 24.42 13.78
CA ALA A 189 7.46 25.21 14.15
C ALA A 189 8.57 25.17 13.10
N ASP A 190 8.31 24.68 11.90
CA ASP A 190 9.35 24.35 10.95
C ASP A 190 9.40 25.26 9.73
N ASN A 191 10.60 25.81 9.47
CA ASN A 191 10.93 26.61 8.30
C ASN A 191 11.86 25.86 7.32
N GLY A 192 12.01 24.55 7.47
CA GLY A 192 12.91 23.73 6.66
C GLY A 192 12.30 23.30 5.31
N ASP A 193 13.06 22.48 4.57
CA ASP A 193 12.59 21.90 3.32
C ASP A 193 11.38 20.99 3.56
N LYS A 194 10.22 21.48 3.12
CA LYS A 194 8.93 20.83 3.29
C LYS A 194 8.90 19.42 2.69
N TYR A 195 9.47 19.27 1.49
CA TYR A 195 9.42 18.02 0.74
C TYR A 195 10.26 16.93 1.40
N THR A 196 11.46 17.27 1.90
CA THR A 196 12.30 16.28 2.60
C THR A 196 11.65 15.74 3.87
N LYS A 197 10.91 16.57 4.62
CA LYS A 197 10.25 16.11 5.85
C LYS A 197 9.02 15.28 5.59
N VAL A 198 8.24 15.67 4.60
CA VAL A 198 7.10 14.90 4.15
C VAL A 198 7.58 13.55 3.60
N ALA A 199 8.68 13.52 2.85
CA ALA A 199 9.29 12.28 2.37
C ALA A 199 9.67 11.33 3.53
N LYS A 200 10.25 11.84 4.62
CA LYS A 200 10.57 11.00 5.80
C LYS A 200 9.33 10.39 6.47
N VAL A 201 8.20 11.11 6.44
CA VAL A 201 6.93 10.52 6.95
C VAL A 201 6.43 9.47 5.99
N ALA A 202 6.56 9.68 4.67
CA ALA A 202 6.24 8.67 3.66
C ALA A 202 7.10 7.41 3.83
N ASP A 203 8.41 7.58 4.05
CA ASP A 203 9.31 6.45 4.30
C ASP A 203 8.89 5.66 5.54
N ALA A 204 8.57 6.36 6.64
CA ALA A 204 8.08 5.72 7.86
C ALA A 204 6.72 5.03 7.65
N PHE A 205 5.86 5.57 6.79
CA PHE A 205 4.60 4.96 6.40
C PHE A 205 4.82 3.67 5.62
N ASN A 206 5.65 3.71 4.57
CA ASN A 206 5.99 2.54 3.77
C ASN A 206 6.67 1.45 4.60
N GLU A 207 7.63 1.81 5.45
CA GLU A 207 8.24 0.87 6.39
C GLU A 207 7.21 0.20 7.30
N SER A 208 6.22 0.95 7.79
CA SER A 208 5.17 0.39 8.66
C SER A 208 4.26 -0.59 7.90
N ARG A 209 3.98 -0.31 6.63
CA ARG A 209 3.23 -1.23 5.75
C ARG A 209 3.99 -2.53 5.55
N ASP A 210 5.28 -2.46 5.22
CA ASP A 210 6.13 -3.63 5.01
C ASP A 210 6.30 -4.46 6.30
N GLU A 211 6.44 -3.81 7.45
CA GLU A 211 6.45 -4.49 8.75
C GLU A 211 5.11 -5.18 9.05
N ASN A 212 4.00 -4.56 8.67
CA ASN A 212 2.67 -5.16 8.82
C ASN A 212 2.52 -6.41 7.94
N LEU A 213 2.97 -6.37 6.68
CA LEU A 213 3.04 -7.53 5.80
C LEU A 213 3.79 -8.68 6.48
N LEU A 214 5.02 -8.43 6.96
CA LEU A 214 5.85 -9.44 7.61
C LEU A 214 5.21 -9.97 8.91
N THR A 215 4.54 -9.12 9.66
CA THR A 215 3.85 -9.49 10.89
C THR A 215 2.67 -10.42 10.60
N LYS A 216 1.82 -10.06 9.66
CA LYS A 216 0.68 -10.90 9.23
C LYS A 216 1.14 -12.24 8.66
N LEU A 217 2.18 -12.22 7.83
CA LEU A 217 2.76 -13.42 7.26
C LEU A 217 3.17 -14.41 8.37
N LYS A 218 3.96 -13.95 9.36
CA LYS A 218 4.37 -14.77 10.51
C LYS A 218 3.16 -15.28 11.34
N GLN A 219 2.12 -14.45 11.51
CA GLN A 219 0.91 -14.84 12.22
C GLN A 219 0.18 -15.99 11.52
N TYR A 220 0.05 -15.96 10.20
CA TYR A 220 -0.58 -17.03 9.44
C TYR A 220 0.27 -18.29 9.39
N GLU A 221 1.58 -18.16 9.18
CA GLU A 221 2.50 -19.32 9.23
C GLU A 221 2.45 -20.03 10.60
N SER A 222 2.39 -19.29 11.70
CA SER A 222 2.26 -19.87 13.05
C SER A 222 0.97 -20.69 13.25
N ARG A 223 -0.05 -20.43 12.43
CA ARG A 223 -1.32 -21.17 12.40
C ARG A 223 -1.33 -22.31 11.37
N GLY A 224 -0.21 -22.55 10.71
CA GLY A 224 -0.04 -23.62 9.72
C GLY A 224 -0.55 -23.29 8.32
N TYR A 225 -0.75 -22.01 8.00
CA TYR A 225 -1.08 -21.57 6.65
C TYR A 225 0.18 -21.36 5.82
N LYS A 226 0.08 -21.62 4.53
CA LYS A 226 0.97 -21.08 3.50
C LYS A 226 0.43 -19.73 3.06
N VAL A 227 1.28 -18.73 2.94
CA VAL A 227 0.84 -17.38 2.55
C VAL A 227 1.29 -17.08 1.13
N ILE A 228 0.37 -16.61 0.31
CA ILE A 228 0.62 -16.06 -1.02
C ILE A 228 0.29 -14.58 -0.92
N ALA A 229 1.31 -13.73 -0.96
CA ALA A 229 1.11 -12.30 -0.89
C ALA A 229 1.47 -11.63 -2.22
N THR A 230 0.76 -10.57 -2.57
CA THR A 230 1.11 -9.66 -3.66
C THR A 230 1.43 -8.28 -3.10
N ALA A 231 2.40 -7.63 -3.69
CA ALA A 231 2.84 -6.28 -3.33
C ALA A 231 3.36 -5.57 -4.58
N GLY A 232 3.27 -4.26 -4.64
CA GLY A 232 3.95 -3.48 -5.67
C GLY A 232 5.46 -3.78 -5.71
N GLU A 233 6.07 -3.77 -6.89
CA GLU A 233 7.50 -4.15 -7.06
C GLU A 233 8.44 -3.42 -6.08
N GLY A 234 8.16 -2.16 -5.75
CA GLY A 234 8.97 -1.37 -4.82
C GLY A 234 9.02 -1.92 -3.38
N HIS A 235 8.00 -2.63 -2.94
CA HIS A 235 7.95 -3.24 -1.60
C HIS A 235 8.86 -4.46 -1.47
N ILE A 236 9.10 -5.19 -2.56
CA ILE A 236 9.91 -6.42 -2.54
C ILE A 236 11.33 -6.16 -2.05
N ASP A 237 11.97 -5.09 -2.50
CA ASP A 237 13.35 -4.76 -2.10
C ASP A 237 13.42 -4.27 -0.66
N LEU A 238 12.41 -3.54 -0.18
CA LEU A 238 12.30 -3.10 1.20
C LEU A 238 12.12 -4.29 2.14
N VAL A 239 11.20 -5.20 1.82
CA VAL A 239 10.99 -6.45 2.59
C VAL A 239 12.25 -7.30 2.66
N LYS A 240 12.96 -7.48 1.52
CA LYS A 240 14.26 -8.18 1.50
C LYS A 240 15.31 -7.50 2.38
N ALA A 241 15.32 -6.16 2.42
CA ALA A 241 16.25 -5.41 3.26
C ALA A 241 15.93 -5.57 4.76
N MET A 242 14.65 -5.60 5.13
CA MET A 242 14.22 -5.81 6.52
C MET A 242 14.60 -7.19 7.06
N LEU A 243 14.55 -8.21 6.21
CA LEU A 243 14.90 -9.59 6.61
C LEU A 243 16.39 -9.85 6.76
N LYS A 244 17.23 -8.93 6.31
CA LYS A 244 18.70 -9.01 6.47
C LYS A 244 19.20 -8.33 7.74
N LYS A 245 18.35 -7.60 8.43
CA LYS A 245 18.63 -6.96 9.73
C LYS A 245 18.38 -7.92 10.89
#